data_c1baea1bc2733700ad17ad46a62a3479
#
_entry.id   c1baea1bc2733700ad17ad46a62a3479
#
_cell.length_a   1.000
_cell.length_b   1.000
_cell.length_c   1.000
_cell.angle_alpha   90.00
_cell.angle_beta   90.00
_cell.angle_gamma   90.00
#
_symmetry.space_group_name_H-M   'P 1'
#
loop_
_entity.id
_entity.type
_entity.pdbx_description
1 polymer ?
#
loop_
_entity_poly.entity_id
_entity_poly.type
_entity_poly.pdbx_seq_one_letter_code
_entity_poly.pdbx_strand_id
1 'polypeptide(L)'
;MEKHILYGATVICEKQPVDNPWIEHRWVINDLLPKKWVKGDGVAPAGYVPLLPLHVEKDNEESNNLYIADVLIDLHHAEAEAYAENLQSSSPAIYIVLRPIIDEDESEAEMMVVEISLSPYTIQDYEDCGEDIIVKLPLVGPVANLVQEFVNTYFKPEKFVKRKRDKAKLDDQENRGGDQRIRRNFN
;
A
#
# COMPACT_ATOMS: atom_id res chain seq x y z
N MET A 1 7.66 -22.59 7.50
CA MET A 1 7.77 -21.74 6.31
C MET A 1 7.51 -20.32 6.78
N GLU A 2 8.45 -19.43 6.60
CA GLU A 2 8.26 -18.03 6.99
C GLU A 2 7.15 -17.44 6.14
N LYS A 3 6.17 -16.82 6.81
CA LYS A 3 4.97 -16.27 6.16
C LYS A 3 5.20 -14.87 5.59
N HIS A 4 6.35 -14.28 5.86
CA HIS A 4 6.74 -12.95 5.43
C HIS A 4 8.24 -12.85 5.15
N ILE A 5 8.62 -11.89 4.35
CA ILE A 5 10.01 -11.49 4.06
C ILE A 5 10.15 -10.02 4.37
N LEU A 6 11.13 -9.68 5.22
CA LEU A 6 11.49 -8.30 5.54
C LEU A 6 12.65 -7.86 4.64
N TYR A 7 12.50 -6.71 4.01
CA TYR A 7 13.50 -6.11 3.13
C TYR A 7 13.83 -4.70 3.56
N GLY A 8 15.11 -4.46 3.90
CA GLY A 8 15.55 -3.14 4.36
C GLY A 8 15.66 -2.14 3.21
N ALA A 9 15.20 -0.93 3.45
CA ALA A 9 15.32 0.18 2.52
C ALA A 9 15.55 1.51 3.26
N THR A 10 16.13 2.47 2.55
CA THR A 10 16.22 3.86 3.02
C THR A 10 15.36 4.73 2.10
N VAL A 11 14.36 5.39 2.67
CA VAL A 11 13.56 6.41 2.00
C VAL A 11 14.35 7.71 1.98
N ILE A 12 14.42 8.36 0.82
CA ILE A 12 15.04 9.68 0.65
C ILE A 12 13.93 10.65 0.25
N CYS A 13 13.73 11.65 1.09
CA CYS A 13 12.74 12.72 0.89
C CYS A 13 13.43 14.07 0.73
N GLU A 14 12.79 14.96 0.01
CA GLU A 14 13.15 16.35 -0.11
C GLU A 14 11.98 17.25 0.30
N LYS A 15 12.26 18.26 1.12
CA LYS A 15 11.33 19.32 1.48
C LYS A 15 11.50 20.47 0.49
N GLN A 16 10.62 20.55 -0.51
CA GLN A 16 10.70 21.53 -1.58
C GLN A 16 9.79 22.73 -1.27
N PRO A 17 10.29 23.98 -1.41
CA PRO A 17 9.45 25.16 -1.31
C PRO A 17 8.45 25.19 -2.47
N VAL A 18 7.24 25.66 -2.21
CA VAL A 18 6.20 25.85 -3.23
C VAL A 18 5.66 27.26 -3.17
N ASP A 19 5.38 27.81 -4.34
CA ASP A 19 4.72 29.13 -4.47
C ASP A 19 3.19 28.92 -4.30
N ASN A 20 2.77 28.74 -3.05
CA ASN A 20 1.36 28.53 -2.69
C ASN A 20 1.06 29.33 -1.41
N PRO A 21 -0.02 30.14 -1.38
CA PRO A 21 -0.37 30.98 -0.21
C PRO A 21 -0.78 30.16 1.04
N TRP A 22 -1.07 28.87 0.90
CA TRP A 22 -1.59 28.02 1.97
C TRP A 22 -0.60 27.01 2.52
N ILE A 23 0.44 26.66 1.71
CA ILE A 23 1.49 25.69 2.09
C ILE A 23 2.85 26.25 1.67
N GLU A 24 3.78 26.28 2.58
CA GLU A 24 5.14 26.79 2.28
C GLU A 24 6.01 25.74 1.59
N HIS A 25 5.77 24.46 1.90
CA HIS A 25 6.61 23.36 1.42
C HIS A 25 5.76 22.15 1.04
N ARG A 26 6.31 21.33 0.14
CA ARG A 26 5.81 19.99 -0.13
C ARG A 26 6.89 18.95 0.11
N TRP A 27 6.50 17.77 0.54
CA TRP A 27 7.38 16.62 0.68
C TRP A 27 7.38 15.80 -0.60
N VAL A 28 8.57 15.52 -1.11
CA VAL A 28 8.78 14.74 -2.34
C VAL A 28 9.70 13.59 -2.01
N ILE A 29 9.29 12.37 -2.30
CA ILE A 29 10.15 11.21 -2.20
C ILE A 29 10.98 11.13 -3.47
N ASN A 30 12.29 11.24 -3.32
CA ASN A 30 13.22 11.22 -4.46
C ASN A 30 13.61 9.80 -4.82
N ASP A 31 13.81 8.94 -3.81
CA ASP A 31 14.28 7.57 -4.04
C ASP A 31 13.97 6.64 -2.86
N LEU A 32 14.05 5.34 -3.15
CA LEU A 32 13.99 4.26 -2.17
C LEU A 32 15.17 3.31 -2.42
N LEU A 33 16.21 3.46 -1.60
CA LEU A 33 17.45 2.70 -1.79
C LEU A 33 17.41 1.40 -1.00
N PRO A 34 17.80 0.27 -1.61
CA PRO A 34 17.98 -0.98 -0.91
C PRO A 34 19.01 -0.86 0.21
N LYS A 35 18.67 -1.33 1.40
CA LYS A 35 19.57 -1.37 2.55
C LYS A 35 19.70 -2.79 3.06
N LYS A 36 20.93 -3.25 3.27
CA LYS A 36 21.16 -4.53 3.94
C LYS A 36 20.67 -4.42 5.38
N TRP A 37 19.72 -5.28 5.72
CA TRP A 37 19.19 -5.38 7.07
C TRP A 37 19.59 -6.70 7.72
N VAL A 38 19.93 -6.64 9.00
CA VAL A 38 20.21 -7.81 9.84
C VAL A 38 19.27 -7.78 11.04
N LYS A 39 18.64 -8.88 11.35
CA LYS A 39 17.73 -8.99 12.49
C LYS A 39 18.43 -8.57 13.79
N GLY A 40 17.98 -7.50 14.41
CA GLY A 40 18.58 -6.92 15.62
C GLY A 40 19.22 -5.55 15.43
N ASP A 41 19.28 -5.00 14.22
CA ASP A 41 19.85 -3.67 13.94
C ASP A 41 18.98 -2.49 14.43
N GLY A 42 17.91 -2.79 15.19
CA GLY A 42 17.04 -1.76 15.76
C GLY A 42 16.10 -1.08 14.76
N VAL A 43 16.14 -1.48 13.49
CA VAL A 43 15.20 -0.97 12.49
C VAL A 43 13.83 -1.63 12.72
N ALA A 44 12.84 -0.83 13.03
CA ALA A 44 11.47 -1.31 13.21
C ALA A 44 10.85 -1.70 11.84
N PRO A 45 9.93 -2.69 11.81
CA PRO A 45 9.02 -2.84 10.69
C PRO A 45 8.34 -1.50 10.40
N ALA A 46 8.03 -1.23 9.13
CA ALA A 46 7.40 0.03 8.72
C ALA A 46 6.25 0.39 9.67
N GLY A 47 6.43 1.44 10.42
CA GLY A 47 5.47 1.93 11.39
C GLY A 47 6.08 3.07 12.18
N TYR A 48 5.71 4.31 11.82
CA TYR A 48 6.07 5.51 12.57
C TYR A 48 7.59 5.78 12.64
N VAL A 49 8.30 5.62 11.51
CA VAL A 49 9.73 5.92 11.43
C VAL A 49 9.94 7.40 11.08
N PRO A 50 10.56 8.20 11.97
CA PRO A 50 10.77 9.63 11.71
C PRO A 50 11.72 9.84 10.53
N LEU A 51 11.41 10.84 9.71
CA LEU A 51 12.29 11.37 8.67
C LEU A 51 13.28 12.34 9.31
N LEU A 52 14.53 11.94 9.36
CA LEU A 52 15.60 12.75 9.96
C LEU A 52 16.35 13.56 8.90
N PRO A 53 16.72 14.80 9.19
CA PRO A 53 17.49 15.62 8.26
C PRO A 53 18.82 14.94 7.92
N LEU A 54 19.15 14.89 6.64
CA LEU A 54 20.42 14.40 6.16
C LEU A 54 21.42 15.57 6.11
N HIS A 55 22.31 15.62 7.08
CA HIS A 55 23.39 16.60 7.09
C HIS A 55 24.45 16.22 6.06
N VAL A 56 24.42 16.89 4.93
CA VAL A 56 25.48 16.76 3.90
C VAL A 56 26.45 17.90 4.09
N GLU A 57 27.67 17.62 4.53
CA GLU A 57 28.76 18.57 4.50
C GLU A 57 29.11 18.84 3.02
N LYS A 58 28.57 19.92 2.47
CA LYS A 58 29.02 20.45 1.18
C LYS A 58 29.74 21.76 1.41
N ASP A 59 30.94 21.87 0.79
CA ASP A 59 31.63 23.12 0.66
C ASP A 59 30.70 24.19 0.06
N ASN A 60 30.32 25.15 0.90
CA ASN A 60 29.80 26.48 0.56
C ASN A 60 28.38 26.71 0.10
N GLU A 61 27.40 25.80 0.19
CA GLU A 61 25.99 26.25 0.16
C GLU A 61 25.05 25.23 0.84
N GLU A 62 24.18 25.74 1.73
CA GLU A 62 23.20 24.99 2.48
C GLU A 62 22.16 24.38 1.53
N SER A 63 22.31 23.10 1.26
CA SER A 63 21.28 22.30 0.63
C SER A 63 20.80 21.23 1.62
N ASN A 64 20.18 21.68 2.71
CA ASN A 64 19.77 20.81 3.81
C ASN A 64 18.26 20.47 3.77
N ASN A 65 17.71 20.30 2.57
CA ASN A 65 16.30 19.93 2.43
C ASN A 65 16.10 18.42 2.21
N LEU A 66 17.14 17.61 2.43
CA LEU A 66 17.07 16.16 2.31
C LEU A 66 16.84 15.52 3.68
N TYR A 67 15.93 14.56 3.70
CA TYR A 67 15.57 13.78 4.87
C TYR A 67 15.61 12.30 4.54
N ILE A 68 15.97 11.48 5.51
CA ILE A 68 16.07 10.03 5.35
C ILE A 68 15.32 9.28 6.46
N ALA A 69 14.80 8.11 6.12
CA ALA A 69 14.28 7.15 7.07
C ALA A 69 14.69 5.74 6.65
N ASP A 70 15.22 4.98 7.61
CA ASP A 70 15.50 3.55 7.40
C ASP A 70 14.27 2.73 7.77
N VAL A 71 13.77 1.96 6.84
CA VAL A 71 12.50 1.26 6.94
C VAL A 71 12.63 -0.21 6.54
N LEU A 72 11.67 -1.01 6.95
CA LEU A 72 11.51 -2.39 6.48
C LEU A 72 10.25 -2.49 5.62
N ILE A 73 10.41 -3.00 4.42
CA ILE A 73 9.29 -3.43 3.57
C ILE A 73 8.94 -4.85 3.98
N ASP A 74 7.70 -5.08 4.43
CA ASP A 74 7.20 -6.40 4.81
C ASP A 74 6.37 -7.01 3.67
N LEU A 75 6.87 -8.10 3.10
CA LEU A 75 6.15 -8.88 2.09
C LEU A 75 5.43 -10.04 2.78
N HIS A 76 4.14 -9.95 2.91
CA HIS A 76 3.33 -10.99 3.55
C HIS A 76 2.63 -11.88 2.52
N HIS A 77 2.68 -13.20 2.71
CA HIS A 77 2.12 -14.17 1.75
C HIS A 77 0.61 -14.02 1.51
N ALA A 78 -0.15 -13.51 2.48
CA ALA A 78 -1.58 -13.25 2.33
C ALA A 78 -1.89 -12.15 1.31
N GLU A 79 -0.92 -11.27 1.04
CA GLU A 79 -1.05 -10.16 0.09
C GLU A 79 -0.42 -10.46 -1.28
N ALA A 80 0.05 -11.71 -1.48
CA ALA A 80 0.73 -12.08 -2.73
C ALA A 80 -0.14 -11.88 -3.98
N GLU A 81 -1.46 -11.97 -3.87
CA GLU A 81 -2.40 -11.66 -4.95
C GLU A 81 -2.40 -10.17 -5.27
N ALA A 82 -2.47 -9.30 -4.26
CA ALA A 82 -2.40 -7.85 -4.44
C ALA A 82 -1.07 -7.40 -5.06
N TYR A 83 0.04 -8.03 -4.67
CA TYR A 83 1.35 -7.76 -5.29
C TYR A 83 1.40 -8.22 -6.74
N ALA A 84 0.77 -9.36 -7.07
CA ALA A 84 0.66 -9.82 -8.45
C ALA A 84 -0.15 -8.87 -9.32
N GLU A 85 -1.24 -8.32 -8.81
CA GLU A 85 -2.05 -7.33 -9.50
C GLU A 85 -1.30 -6.01 -9.69
N ASN A 86 -0.56 -5.55 -8.67
CA ASN A 86 0.29 -4.38 -8.79
C ASN A 86 1.34 -4.56 -9.89
N LEU A 87 2.06 -5.68 -9.90
CA LEU A 87 3.06 -5.98 -10.94
C LEU A 87 2.47 -6.05 -12.35
N GLN A 88 1.20 -6.45 -12.49
CA GLN A 88 0.50 -6.54 -13.77
C GLN A 88 -0.20 -5.24 -14.18
N SER A 89 -0.22 -4.25 -13.30
CA SER A 89 -0.83 -2.95 -13.57
C SER A 89 -0.08 -2.21 -14.68
N SER A 90 -0.70 -1.20 -15.28
CA SER A 90 -0.05 -0.34 -16.29
C SER A 90 1.08 0.51 -15.70
N SER A 91 1.11 0.70 -14.40
CA SER A 91 2.11 1.48 -13.67
C SER A 91 2.36 0.86 -12.31
N PRO A 92 3.17 -0.22 -12.25
CA PRO A 92 3.53 -0.84 -10.98
C PRO A 92 4.20 0.15 -10.05
N ALA A 93 3.78 0.19 -8.79
CA ALA A 93 4.22 1.20 -7.84
C ALA A 93 4.53 0.64 -6.45
N ILE A 94 5.44 1.31 -5.76
CA ILE A 94 5.62 1.23 -4.32
C ILE A 94 4.90 2.44 -3.72
N TYR A 95 4.10 2.19 -2.71
CA TYR A 95 3.34 3.22 -2.02
C TYR A 95 4.03 3.53 -0.70
N ILE A 96 4.29 4.80 -0.46
CA ILE A 96 4.90 5.28 0.78
C ILE A 96 3.94 6.28 1.39
N VAL A 97 3.56 6.02 2.64
CA VAL A 97 2.64 6.86 3.41
C VAL A 97 3.44 7.69 4.40
N LEU A 98 3.35 9.00 4.27
CA LEU A 98 3.96 9.98 5.16
C LEU A 98 2.88 10.66 6.00
N ARG A 99 3.18 10.87 7.27
CA ARG A 99 2.31 11.59 8.21
C ARG A 99 3.06 12.70 8.92
N PRO A 100 2.47 13.92 9.06
CA PRO A 100 3.03 14.97 9.88
C PRO A 100 3.14 14.57 11.35
N ILE A 101 4.24 14.93 11.99
CA ILE A 101 4.41 14.78 13.43
C ILE A 101 3.83 16.04 14.09
N ILE A 102 2.80 15.87 14.91
CA ILE A 102 2.06 16.99 15.54
C ILE A 102 2.55 17.23 16.99
N ASP A 103 3.49 16.42 17.49
CA ASP A 103 3.96 16.54 18.85
C ASP A 103 4.80 17.81 19.05
N GLU A 104 4.44 18.59 20.10
CA GLU A 104 5.10 19.84 20.47
C GLU A 104 6.47 19.63 21.16
N ASP A 105 6.87 18.39 21.42
CA ASP A 105 8.15 18.05 22.05
C ASP A 105 9.26 17.99 20.99
N GLU A 106 10.12 19.02 20.96
CA GLU A 106 11.52 19.15 20.43
C GLU A 106 12.04 18.07 19.46
N SER A 107 11.18 17.40 18.69
CA SER A 107 11.59 16.45 17.66
C SER A 107 12.11 17.21 16.43
N GLU A 108 13.35 16.95 16.02
CA GLU A 108 13.89 17.49 14.76
C GLU A 108 13.13 16.94 13.52
N ALA A 109 12.27 15.96 13.71
CA ALA A 109 11.52 15.33 12.65
C ALA A 109 10.13 15.96 12.52
N GLU A 110 9.81 16.51 11.36
CA GLU A 110 8.49 17.08 11.02
C GLU A 110 7.53 16.04 10.43
N MET A 111 8.08 14.96 9.87
CA MET A 111 7.34 13.91 9.16
C MET A 111 7.82 12.52 9.59
N MET A 112 6.95 11.55 9.48
CA MET A 112 7.30 10.14 9.66
C MET A 112 6.79 9.28 8.52
N VAL A 113 7.46 8.17 8.26
CA VAL A 113 6.98 7.10 7.39
C VAL A 113 6.07 6.20 8.21
N VAL A 114 4.80 6.13 7.83
CA VAL A 114 3.78 5.32 8.52
C VAL A 114 3.71 3.93 7.93
N GLU A 115 3.76 3.85 6.59
CA GLU A 115 3.60 2.60 5.88
C GLU A 115 4.41 2.59 4.57
N ILE A 116 4.91 1.43 4.20
CA ILE A 116 5.40 1.16 2.85
C ILE A 116 4.70 -0.11 2.36
N SER A 117 3.87 0.04 1.35
CA SER A 117 3.07 -1.06 0.84
C SER A 117 3.27 -1.26 -0.66
N LEU A 118 3.14 -2.51 -1.07
CA LEU A 118 3.07 -2.94 -2.47
C LEU A 118 1.64 -3.34 -2.85
N SER A 119 0.74 -3.32 -1.87
CA SER A 119 -0.68 -3.62 -2.04
C SER A 119 -1.45 -2.32 -2.34
N PRO A 120 -2.06 -2.18 -3.52
CA PRO A 120 -2.91 -1.04 -3.82
C PRO A 120 -4.15 -0.97 -2.92
N TYR A 121 -4.57 -2.09 -2.35
CA TYR A 121 -5.74 -2.15 -1.47
C TYR A 121 -5.47 -1.54 -0.09
N THR A 122 -4.30 -1.83 0.50
CA THR A 122 -3.90 -1.25 1.79
C THR A 122 -3.85 0.28 1.73
N ILE A 123 -3.45 0.83 0.59
CA ILE A 123 -3.32 2.27 0.40
C ILE A 123 -4.67 2.98 0.33
N GLN A 124 -5.70 2.29 -0.13
CA GLN A 124 -7.03 2.88 -0.23
C GLN A 124 -7.56 3.35 1.13
N ASP A 125 -7.27 2.62 2.19
CA ASP A 125 -7.66 2.98 3.56
C ASP A 125 -7.00 4.30 4.01
N TYR A 126 -5.75 4.56 3.60
CA TYR A 126 -5.05 5.81 3.89
C TYR A 126 -5.54 6.97 3.03
N GLU A 127 -5.89 6.73 1.75
CA GLU A 127 -6.48 7.75 0.86
C GLU A 127 -7.82 8.27 1.42
N ASP A 128 -8.62 7.40 2.02
CA ASP A 128 -9.91 7.74 2.58
C ASP A 128 -9.82 8.58 3.87
N CYS A 129 -8.75 8.45 4.64
CA CYS A 129 -8.54 9.23 5.88
C CYS A 129 -8.19 10.70 5.61
N GLY A 130 -7.47 10.99 4.51
CA GLY A 130 -7.12 12.35 4.11
C GLY A 130 -6.10 13.09 4.99
N GLU A 131 -5.55 12.44 6.02
CA GLU A 131 -4.54 13.01 6.92
C GLU A 131 -3.11 12.73 6.47
N ASP A 132 -2.95 11.76 5.57
CA ASP A 132 -1.67 11.21 5.15
C ASP A 132 -1.28 11.68 3.75
N ILE A 133 0.02 11.83 3.53
CA ILE A 133 0.59 12.12 2.21
C ILE A 133 1.00 10.78 1.59
N ILE A 134 0.35 10.39 0.50
CA ILE A 134 0.66 9.16 -0.20
C ILE A 134 1.50 9.45 -1.43
N VAL A 135 2.69 8.88 -1.48
CA VAL A 135 3.61 9.00 -2.61
C VAL A 135 3.73 7.65 -3.31
N LYS A 136 3.64 7.68 -4.65
CA LYS A 136 3.77 6.50 -5.51
C LYS A 136 5.12 6.58 -6.23
N LEU A 137 6.02 5.65 -5.93
CA LEU A 137 7.27 5.46 -6.67
C LEU A 137 7.12 4.30 -7.67
N PRO A 138 7.75 4.38 -8.85
CA PRO A 138 7.77 3.26 -9.77
C PRO A 138 8.41 2.03 -9.13
N LEU A 139 7.74 0.88 -9.24
CA LEU A 139 8.27 -0.39 -8.79
C LEU A 139 9.25 -0.94 -9.83
N VAL A 140 10.53 -0.63 -9.65
CA VAL A 140 11.61 -1.01 -10.58
C VAL A 140 12.83 -1.57 -9.84
N GLY A 141 13.77 -2.13 -10.58
CA GLY A 141 15.06 -2.57 -10.06
C GLY A 141 15.00 -3.74 -9.07
N PRO A 142 15.86 -3.75 -8.04
CA PRO A 142 15.99 -4.90 -7.12
C PRO A 142 14.71 -5.22 -6.35
N VAL A 143 13.94 -4.19 -5.96
CA VAL A 143 12.68 -4.39 -5.23
C VAL A 143 11.63 -5.07 -6.12
N ALA A 144 11.52 -4.67 -7.38
CA ALA A 144 10.62 -5.31 -8.33
C ALA A 144 10.96 -6.80 -8.53
N ASN A 145 12.24 -7.12 -8.64
CA ASN A 145 12.69 -8.51 -8.77
C ASN A 145 12.34 -9.34 -7.52
N LEU A 146 12.57 -8.77 -6.34
CA LEU A 146 12.23 -9.42 -5.07
C LEU A 146 10.72 -9.71 -4.99
N VAL A 147 9.88 -8.73 -5.34
CA VAL A 147 8.42 -8.89 -5.33
C VAL A 147 7.98 -9.94 -6.35
N GLN A 148 8.60 -9.93 -7.55
CA GLN A 148 8.30 -10.94 -8.57
C GLN A 148 8.65 -12.37 -8.12
N GLU A 149 9.81 -12.55 -7.46
CA GLU A 149 10.21 -13.85 -6.90
C GLU A 149 9.26 -14.28 -5.77
N PHE A 150 8.85 -13.33 -4.92
CA PHE A 150 7.89 -13.58 -3.86
C PHE A 150 6.53 -14.03 -4.42
N VAL A 151 6.00 -13.30 -5.40
CA VAL A 151 4.74 -13.64 -6.08
C VAL A 151 4.84 -15.02 -6.74
N ASN A 152 5.90 -15.31 -7.46
CA ASN A 152 6.10 -16.62 -8.11
C ASN A 152 6.12 -17.78 -7.10
N THR A 153 6.57 -17.50 -5.87
CA THR A 153 6.69 -18.52 -4.81
C THR A 153 5.37 -18.76 -4.08
N TYR A 154 4.64 -17.69 -3.78
CA TYR A 154 3.51 -17.74 -2.86
C TYR A 154 2.15 -17.56 -3.53
N PHE A 155 2.06 -16.87 -4.66
CA PHE A 155 0.81 -16.70 -5.38
C PHE A 155 0.53 -17.88 -6.30
N LYS A 156 -0.59 -18.55 -6.05
CA LYS A 156 -1.12 -19.61 -6.91
C LYS A 156 -2.48 -19.17 -7.41
N PRO A 157 -2.58 -18.72 -8.68
CA PRO A 157 -3.85 -18.30 -9.22
C PRO A 157 -4.87 -19.43 -9.18
N GLU A 158 -5.93 -19.26 -8.42
CA GLU A 158 -7.04 -20.19 -8.42
C GLU A 158 -7.81 -20.04 -9.72
N LYS A 159 -8.03 -21.16 -10.43
CA LYS A 159 -8.90 -21.14 -11.61
C LYS A 159 -10.32 -20.79 -11.15
N PHE A 160 -10.82 -19.66 -11.60
CA PHE A 160 -12.20 -19.29 -11.37
C PHE A 160 -13.15 -20.34 -11.94
N VAL A 161 -13.71 -21.18 -11.07
CA VAL A 161 -14.77 -22.11 -11.42
C VAL A 161 -16.11 -21.43 -11.21
N LYS A 162 -16.76 -21.02 -12.31
CA LYS A 162 -18.13 -20.50 -12.25
C LYS A 162 -19.00 -21.49 -11.50
N ARG A 163 -19.51 -21.11 -10.33
CA ARG A 163 -20.54 -21.87 -9.63
C ARG A 163 -21.68 -22.11 -10.58
N LYS A 164 -21.93 -23.39 -10.92
CA LYS A 164 -23.14 -23.78 -11.63
C LYS A 164 -24.31 -23.33 -10.76
N ARG A 165 -25.11 -22.36 -11.24
CA ARG A 165 -26.38 -22.08 -10.60
C ARG A 165 -27.18 -23.38 -10.67
N ASP A 166 -27.44 -24.01 -9.51
CA ASP A 166 -28.48 -25.03 -9.42
C ASP A 166 -29.76 -24.34 -9.87
N LYS A 167 -30.22 -24.74 -11.06
CA LYS A 167 -31.58 -24.38 -11.47
C LYS A 167 -32.49 -24.98 -10.42
N ALA A 168 -33.11 -24.11 -9.60
CA ALA A 168 -34.20 -24.55 -8.73
C ALA A 168 -35.13 -25.37 -9.63
N LYS A 169 -35.30 -26.64 -9.31
CA LYS A 169 -36.35 -27.45 -9.90
C LYS A 169 -37.63 -26.72 -9.54
N LEU A 170 -38.22 -26.01 -10.52
CA LEU A 170 -39.62 -25.61 -10.43
C LEU A 170 -40.39 -26.92 -10.39
N ASP A 171 -40.79 -27.32 -9.20
CA ASP A 171 -41.84 -28.32 -9.05
C ASP A 171 -43.03 -27.75 -9.80
N ASP A 172 -43.44 -28.47 -10.85
CA ASP A 172 -44.70 -28.27 -11.58
C ASP A 172 -45.87 -28.64 -10.68
N GLN A 173 -45.96 -28.06 -9.48
CA GLN A 173 -47.18 -28.07 -8.70
C GLN A 173 -47.78 -26.67 -8.79
N GLU A 174 -48.76 -26.59 -9.68
CA GLU A 174 -49.81 -25.58 -9.73
C GLU A 174 -50.34 -25.27 -8.32
N ASN A 175 -49.76 -24.30 -7.65
CA ASN A 175 -50.42 -23.58 -6.56
C ASN A 175 -49.82 -22.15 -6.47
N ARG A 176 -49.91 -21.41 -7.57
CA ARG A 176 -49.96 -19.98 -7.45
C ARG A 176 -51.30 -19.63 -6.82
N GLY A 177 -51.24 -19.10 -5.58
CA GLY A 177 -52.37 -18.59 -4.83
C GLY A 177 -53.27 -17.66 -5.65
N GLY A 178 -54.17 -18.25 -6.36
CA GLY A 178 -55.36 -17.63 -6.89
C GLY A 178 -56.44 -17.74 -5.84
N ASP A 179 -57.14 -16.64 -5.56
CA ASP A 179 -58.26 -16.60 -4.64
C ASP A 179 -59.27 -17.71 -4.98
N GLN A 180 -59.40 -18.70 -4.14
CA GLN A 180 -60.30 -19.86 -4.30
C GLN A 180 -61.78 -19.47 -4.45
N ARG A 181 -62.13 -18.19 -4.31
CA ARG A 181 -63.51 -17.67 -4.43
C ARG A 181 -63.92 -17.40 -5.87
N ILE A 182 -62.98 -17.46 -6.83
CA ILE A 182 -63.28 -17.20 -8.24
C ILE A 182 -63.37 -18.55 -8.99
N ARG A 183 -64.20 -19.48 -8.56
CA ARG A 183 -64.70 -20.56 -9.46
C ARG A 183 -65.88 -20.02 -10.22
N ARG A 184 -65.62 -19.49 -11.45
CA ARG A 184 -66.69 -19.24 -12.40
C ARG A 184 -67.20 -20.58 -12.91
N ASN A 185 -68.44 -20.90 -12.56
CA ASN A 185 -69.23 -21.92 -13.24
C ASN A 185 -69.52 -21.43 -14.64
N PHE A 186 -68.95 -22.06 -15.65
CA PHE A 186 -69.46 -21.99 -17.01
C PHE A 186 -70.28 -23.26 -17.24
N ASN A 187 -71.62 -23.07 -17.39
CA ASN A 187 -72.51 -24.00 -18.06
C ASN A 187 -72.27 -23.95 -19.56
#